data_2d2054ea3f6eece1578bb0312dbfe855
#
_entry.id   2d2054ea3f6eece1578bb0312dbfe855
#
_cell.length_a   1.000
_cell.length_b   1.000
_cell.length_c   1.000
_cell.angle_alpha   90.00
_cell.angle_beta   90.00
_cell.angle_gamma   90.00
#
_symmetry.space_group_name_H-M   'P 1'
#
loop_
_entity.id
_entity.type
_entity.pdbx_description
1 polymer ?
#
loop_
_entity_poly.entity_id
_entity_poly.type
_entity_poly.pdbx_seq_one_letter_code
_entity_poly.pdbx_strand_id
1 'polypeptide(L)'
;MTRAGVAVAWPATFAVKRAGRLQAEHLRFRKQAGAPRALHCFVLDCSASMLSFERLAMAKGLIVAYFDEAARARAETALICFGGTGAERRFGPAVPRWWNARWLEPVGGGGGTPFADGIDAAARLLAREARREPDKQRWLWVLSDGRTREMPARPKAADHVVFVDFDDAAVRVARGARIAAEWGAEWVTAEILSSTCTTSI
;
A
#
# COMPACT_ATOMS: atom_id res chain seq x y z
N MET A 1 -5.44 22.92 2.14
CA MET A 1 -4.25 23.49 2.83
C MET A 1 -3.95 22.61 4.03
N THR A 2 -2.99 21.71 3.89
CA THR A 2 -2.55 20.82 4.97
C THR A 2 -1.78 21.65 5.97
N ARG A 3 -2.24 21.75 7.20
CA ARG A 3 -1.48 22.38 8.30
C ARG A 3 -0.18 21.56 8.47
N ALA A 4 0.93 22.08 7.95
CA ALA A 4 2.23 21.61 8.32
C ALA A 4 2.32 21.69 9.86
N GLY A 5 2.58 20.56 10.51
CA GLY A 5 2.72 20.54 11.96
C GLY A 5 3.83 21.49 12.37
N VAL A 6 3.51 22.49 13.16
CA VAL A 6 4.50 23.43 13.69
C VAL A 6 4.93 22.90 15.05
N ALA A 7 6.18 22.50 15.19
CA ALA A 7 6.74 22.06 16.46
C ALA A 7 7.65 23.15 17.05
N VAL A 8 7.66 23.29 18.37
CA VAL A 8 8.57 24.21 19.04
C VAL A 8 10.01 23.74 18.85
N ALA A 9 10.85 24.61 18.33
CA ALA A 9 12.31 24.40 18.19
C ALA A 9 12.99 24.70 19.54
N TRP A 10 12.96 23.74 20.47
CA TRP A 10 13.48 23.94 21.83
C TRP A 10 14.92 24.48 21.89
N PRO A 11 15.90 23.97 21.09
CA PRO A 11 17.24 24.54 21.12
C PRO A 11 17.28 26.04 20.76
N ALA A 12 16.55 26.44 19.72
CA ALA A 12 16.47 27.85 19.31
C ALA A 12 15.68 28.70 20.33
N THR A 13 14.62 28.12 20.92
CA THR A 13 13.83 28.76 21.99
C THR A 13 14.68 29.01 23.22
N PHE A 14 15.47 28.03 23.66
CA PHE A 14 16.35 28.19 24.81
C PHE A 14 17.51 29.14 24.54
N ALA A 15 18.04 29.18 23.33
CA ALA A 15 19.08 30.13 22.93
C ALA A 15 18.60 31.59 23.05
N VAL A 16 17.33 31.88 22.72
CA VAL A 16 16.73 33.21 22.85
C VAL A 16 16.34 33.52 24.28
N LYS A 17 15.78 32.53 24.97
CA LYS A 17 15.38 32.70 26.39
C LYS A 17 16.55 33.01 27.32
N ARG A 18 17.73 32.45 27.05
CA ARG A 18 18.90 32.51 27.94
C ARG A 18 18.56 32.08 29.37
N ALA A 19 18.94 32.85 30.42
CA ALA A 19 18.67 32.55 31.82
C ALA A 19 17.31 33.05 32.32
N GLY A 20 16.54 33.80 31.53
CA GLY A 20 15.25 34.35 31.89
C GLY A 20 14.11 33.32 32.03
N ARG A 21 12.94 33.70 32.52
CA ARG A 21 11.72 32.86 32.47
C ARG A 21 11.26 32.73 31.02
N LEU A 22 10.68 31.56 30.71
CA LEU A 22 10.13 31.30 29.37
C LEU A 22 8.88 32.18 29.16
N GLN A 23 8.85 32.94 28.08
CA GLN A 23 7.74 33.75 27.62
C GLN A 23 7.37 33.40 26.18
N ALA A 24 6.15 33.75 25.75
CA ALA A 24 5.66 33.42 24.40
C ALA A 24 6.55 34.00 23.29
N GLU A 25 7.16 35.16 23.48
CA GLU A 25 8.08 35.79 22.53
C GLU A 25 9.40 35.05 22.31
N HIS A 26 9.77 34.20 23.27
CA HIS A 26 10.96 33.34 23.15
C HIS A 26 10.70 32.14 22.26
N LEU A 27 9.45 31.72 22.04
CA LEU A 27 9.10 30.52 21.28
C LEU A 27 9.60 30.64 19.84
N ARG A 28 10.39 29.68 19.42
CA ARG A 28 10.80 29.51 18.04
C ARG A 28 10.18 28.23 17.52
N PHE A 29 9.63 28.32 16.33
CA PHE A 29 8.94 27.22 15.71
C PHE A 29 9.72 26.75 14.49
N ARG A 30 9.78 25.43 14.28
CA ARG A 30 10.27 24.84 13.04
C ARG A 30 9.11 24.18 12.32
N LYS A 31 9.06 24.32 11.01
CA LYS A 31 8.23 23.42 10.21
C LYS A 31 8.80 22.02 10.40
N GLN A 32 8.03 21.14 10.98
CA GLN A 32 8.35 19.74 10.95
C GLN A 32 8.12 19.32 9.50
N ALA A 33 9.18 19.10 8.74
CA ALA A 33 9.10 18.32 7.53
C ALA A 33 8.70 16.91 8.00
N GLY A 34 7.40 16.64 8.05
CA GLY A 34 6.90 15.29 8.26
C GLY A 34 7.51 14.41 7.18
N ALA A 35 7.87 13.19 7.50
CA ALA A 35 8.14 12.20 6.47
C ALA A 35 7.02 12.29 5.42
N PRO A 36 7.32 12.21 4.12
CA PRO A 36 6.30 12.34 3.09
C PRO A 36 5.17 11.34 3.41
N ARG A 37 3.96 11.87 3.56
CA ARG A 37 2.80 11.02 3.84
C ARG A 37 2.61 10.09 2.66
N ALA A 38 2.45 8.82 2.93
CA ALA A 38 2.26 7.81 1.90
C ALA A 38 0.93 7.07 2.13
N LEU A 39 0.28 6.72 1.03
CA LEU A 39 -0.82 5.77 0.96
C LEU A 39 -0.36 4.55 0.20
N HIS A 40 -0.44 3.38 0.81
CA HIS A 40 -0.16 2.09 0.19
C HIS A 40 -1.48 1.38 -0.08
N CYS A 41 -1.86 1.28 -1.35
CA CYS A 41 -3.06 0.59 -1.81
C CYS A 41 -2.70 -0.82 -2.27
N PHE A 42 -3.17 -1.82 -1.55
CA PHE A 42 -2.99 -3.23 -1.87
C PHE A 42 -4.19 -3.74 -2.66
N VAL A 43 -3.92 -4.44 -3.75
CA VAL A 43 -4.91 -5.16 -4.57
C VAL A 43 -4.55 -6.63 -4.50
N LEU A 44 -5.37 -7.41 -3.78
CA LEU A 44 -5.14 -8.82 -3.53
C LEU A 44 -6.04 -9.67 -4.41
N ASP A 45 -5.41 -10.54 -5.17
CA ASP A 45 -6.06 -11.59 -5.93
C ASP A 45 -6.56 -12.70 -4.99
N CYS A 46 -7.85 -12.93 -4.99
CA CYS A 46 -8.52 -14.00 -4.23
C CYS A 46 -9.12 -15.06 -5.17
N SER A 47 -8.66 -15.14 -6.43
CA SER A 47 -9.09 -16.13 -7.41
C SER A 47 -8.75 -17.57 -6.98
N ALA A 48 -9.37 -18.55 -7.63
CA ALA A 48 -9.15 -19.95 -7.31
C ALA A 48 -7.69 -20.40 -7.45
N SER A 49 -6.93 -19.81 -8.38
CA SER A 49 -5.50 -20.11 -8.55
C SER A 49 -4.65 -19.65 -7.37
N MET A 50 -5.00 -18.53 -6.75
CA MET A 50 -4.35 -18.04 -5.54
C MET A 50 -4.72 -18.86 -4.29
N LEU A 51 -5.88 -19.51 -4.27
CA LEU A 51 -6.27 -20.42 -3.16
C LEU A 51 -5.43 -21.69 -3.13
N SER A 52 -4.81 -22.05 -4.26
CA SER A 52 -3.94 -23.23 -4.37
C SER A 52 -2.54 -22.93 -3.84
N PHE A 53 -1.84 -23.97 -3.36
CA PHE A 53 -0.41 -23.92 -3.05
C PHE A 53 0.04 -22.86 -2.04
N GLU A 54 -0.81 -22.53 -1.06
CA GLU A 54 -0.50 -21.55 0.01
C GLU A 54 -0.22 -20.11 -0.47
N ARG A 55 -0.38 -19.80 -1.75
CA ARG A 55 -0.11 -18.48 -2.32
C ARG A 55 -0.91 -17.38 -1.62
N LEU A 56 -2.22 -17.63 -1.43
CA LEU A 56 -3.08 -16.67 -0.74
C LEU A 56 -2.67 -16.52 0.73
N ALA A 57 -2.24 -17.59 1.41
CA ALA A 57 -1.76 -17.51 2.78
C ALA A 57 -0.49 -16.67 2.87
N MET A 58 0.45 -16.87 1.95
CA MET A 58 1.68 -16.07 1.85
C MET A 58 1.35 -14.60 1.55
N ALA A 59 0.47 -14.31 0.59
CA ALA A 59 0.05 -12.94 0.27
C ALA A 59 -0.60 -12.24 1.47
N LYS A 60 -1.44 -12.95 2.21
CA LYS A 60 -2.04 -12.45 3.46
C LYS A 60 -0.97 -12.17 4.51
N GLY A 61 0.01 -13.05 4.69
CA GLY A 61 1.14 -12.85 5.61
C GLY A 61 1.94 -11.58 5.29
N LEU A 62 2.24 -11.33 4.01
CA LEU A 62 2.92 -10.11 3.56
C LEU A 62 2.08 -8.85 3.87
N ILE A 63 0.78 -8.89 3.62
CA ILE A 63 -0.12 -7.76 3.93
C ILE A 63 -0.15 -7.50 5.44
N VAL A 64 -0.22 -8.55 6.28
CA VAL A 64 -0.16 -8.43 7.74
C VAL A 64 1.11 -7.72 8.18
N ALA A 65 2.26 -8.24 7.75
CA ALA A 65 3.56 -7.66 8.11
C ALA A 65 3.66 -6.19 7.68
N TYR A 66 3.18 -5.88 6.47
CA TYR A 66 3.18 -4.52 5.96
C TYR A 66 2.23 -3.59 6.74
N PHE A 67 1.06 -4.07 7.13
CA PHE A 67 0.10 -3.30 7.91
C PHE A 67 0.63 -3.00 9.32
N ASP A 68 1.33 -3.93 9.93
CA ASP A 68 1.98 -3.71 11.22
C ASP A 68 3.06 -2.64 11.13
N GLU A 69 3.88 -2.67 10.07
CA GLU A 69 4.88 -1.63 9.84
C GLU A 69 4.24 -0.28 9.52
N ALA A 70 3.22 -0.26 8.66
CA ALA A 70 2.46 0.95 8.35
C ALA A 70 1.82 1.57 9.61
N ALA A 71 1.32 0.74 10.53
CA ALA A 71 0.78 1.22 11.80
C ALA A 71 1.85 1.90 12.66
N ARG A 72 3.06 1.33 12.75
CA ARG A 72 4.21 1.92 13.45
C ARG A 72 4.65 3.24 12.79
N ALA A 73 4.77 3.24 11.47
CA ALA A 73 5.16 4.39 10.67
C ALA A 73 4.05 5.45 10.54
N ARG A 74 2.83 5.16 11.00
CA ARG A 74 1.62 5.98 10.80
C ARG A 74 1.33 6.26 9.32
N ALA A 75 1.70 5.33 8.45
CA ALA A 75 1.36 5.36 7.03
C ALA A 75 -0.08 4.88 6.82
N GLU A 76 -0.74 5.44 5.81
CA GLU A 76 -2.09 5.01 5.45
C GLU A 76 -2.03 3.81 4.51
N THR A 77 -2.94 2.87 4.72
CA THR A 77 -3.10 1.70 3.85
C THR A 77 -4.54 1.59 3.37
N ALA A 78 -4.72 0.94 2.24
CA ALA A 78 -6.01 0.48 1.76
C ALA A 78 -5.86 -0.94 1.23
N LEU A 79 -6.90 -1.75 1.36
CA LEU A 79 -6.96 -3.11 0.85
C LEU A 79 -8.20 -3.29 -0.02
N ILE A 80 -7.98 -3.77 -1.22
CA ILE A 80 -8.99 -4.18 -2.18
C ILE A 80 -8.74 -5.66 -2.47
N CYS A 81 -9.76 -6.49 -2.35
CA CYS A 81 -9.72 -7.88 -2.76
C CYS A 81 -10.56 -8.06 -4.03
N PHE A 82 -10.09 -8.84 -4.96
CA PHE A 82 -10.86 -9.23 -6.14
C PHE A 82 -10.84 -10.74 -6.32
N GLY A 83 -11.91 -11.27 -6.88
CA GLY A 83 -12.07 -12.69 -7.13
C GLY A 83 -13.55 -13.03 -7.38
N GLY A 84 -13.83 -14.16 -8.01
CA GLY A 84 -15.19 -14.57 -8.30
C GLY A 84 -15.93 -13.58 -9.18
N THR A 85 -16.81 -12.78 -8.61
CA THR A 85 -17.73 -11.89 -9.34
C THR A 85 -17.36 -10.41 -9.33
N GLY A 86 -16.21 -10.02 -8.76
CA GLY A 86 -15.84 -8.60 -8.75
C GLY A 86 -14.76 -8.24 -7.74
N ALA A 87 -14.67 -6.94 -7.42
CA ALA A 87 -13.72 -6.39 -6.49
C ALA A 87 -14.41 -5.63 -5.37
N GLU A 88 -13.90 -5.78 -4.15
CA GLU A 88 -14.40 -5.13 -2.95
C GLU A 88 -13.27 -4.48 -2.16
N ARG A 89 -13.50 -3.26 -1.69
CA ARG A 89 -12.59 -2.62 -0.75
C ARG A 89 -12.86 -3.14 0.67
N ARG A 90 -11.89 -3.84 1.23
CA ARG A 90 -11.96 -4.42 2.57
C ARG A 90 -11.48 -3.48 3.67
N PHE A 91 -10.55 -2.56 3.34
CA PHE A 91 -9.99 -1.64 4.33
C PHE A 91 -9.56 -0.30 3.72
N GLY A 92 -9.55 0.75 4.53
CA GLY A 92 -8.91 2.03 4.28
C GLY A 92 -9.57 2.92 3.21
N PRO A 93 -8.93 4.02 2.85
CA PRO A 93 -7.62 4.51 3.32
C PRO A 93 -7.64 4.91 4.80
N ALA A 94 -6.77 4.33 5.59
CA ALA A 94 -6.57 4.69 7.00
C ALA A 94 -5.25 4.13 7.53
N VAL A 95 -4.76 4.65 8.65
CA VAL A 95 -3.67 3.99 9.39
C VAL A 95 -4.22 2.70 10.01
N PRO A 96 -3.63 1.51 9.77
CA PRO A 96 -4.21 0.22 10.14
C PRO A 96 -4.02 -0.12 11.63
N ARG A 97 -4.49 0.75 12.53
CA ARG A 97 -4.35 0.57 13.98
C ARG A 97 -5.20 -0.57 14.55
N TRP A 98 -6.33 -0.85 13.91
CA TRP A 98 -7.36 -1.78 14.36
C TRP A 98 -7.77 -2.74 13.26
N TRP A 99 -6.84 -3.09 12.38
CA TRP A 99 -7.12 -4.06 11.34
C TRP A 99 -7.33 -5.45 11.93
N ASN A 100 -8.11 -6.29 11.22
CA ASN A 100 -8.38 -7.64 11.66
C ASN A 100 -8.40 -8.59 10.44
N ALA A 101 -8.07 -9.86 10.67
CA ALA A 101 -7.93 -10.87 9.64
C ALA A 101 -9.18 -11.06 8.75
N ARG A 102 -10.38 -10.68 9.21
CA ARG A 102 -11.60 -10.74 8.40
C ARG A 102 -11.54 -9.89 7.13
N TRP A 103 -10.73 -8.82 7.15
CA TRP A 103 -10.54 -8.00 5.94
C TRP A 103 -9.75 -8.73 4.85
N LEU A 104 -9.10 -9.86 5.22
CA LEU A 104 -8.38 -10.73 4.31
C LEU A 104 -9.20 -11.94 3.83
N GLU A 105 -10.48 -11.99 4.19
CA GLU A 105 -11.36 -13.03 3.65
C GLU A 105 -11.52 -12.86 2.14
N PRO A 106 -11.52 -13.97 1.37
CA PRO A 106 -11.70 -13.90 -0.08
C PRO A 106 -13.03 -13.27 -0.45
N VAL A 107 -13.05 -12.49 -1.49
CA VAL A 107 -14.29 -12.03 -2.12
C VAL A 107 -14.87 -13.20 -2.90
N GLY A 108 -16.05 -13.64 -2.51
CA GLY A 108 -16.87 -14.74 -3.01
C GLY A 108 -16.28 -15.67 -4.10
N GLY A 109 -16.53 -16.95 -3.98
CA GLY A 109 -15.90 -17.95 -4.84
C GLY A 109 -16.61 -18.19 -6.17
N GLY A 110 -15.86 -18.50 -7.22
CA GLY A 110 -16.32 -19.07 -8.50
C GLY A 110 -16.28 -18.07 -9.66
N GLY A 111 -15.80 -18.52 -10.81
CA GLY A 111 -15.71 -17.73 -12.03
C GLY A 111 -14.31 -17.17 -12.28
N GLY A 112 -14.18 -16.32 -13.27
CA GLY A 112 -12.89 -15.78 -13.72
C GLY A 112 -12.18 -14.90 -12.69
N THR A 113 -11.03 -14.42 -13.10
CA THR A 113 -10.20 -13.48 -12.33
C THR A 113 -10.58 -12.07 -12.78
N PRO A 114 -11.47 -11.33 -12.09
CA PRO A 114 -11.88 -9.97 -12.49
C PRO A 114 -10.76 -8.97 -12.12
N PHE A 115 -9.62 -9.15 -12.77
CA PHE A 115 -8.42 -8.35 -12.52
C PHE A 115 -8.66 -6.87 -12.84
N ALA A 116 -9.35 -6.59 -13.93
CA ALA A 116 -9.71 -5.22 -14.32
C ALA A 116 -10.55 -4.53 -13.25
N ASP A 117 -11.52 -5.22 -12.64
CA ASP A 117 -12.34 -4.65 -11.57
C ASP A 117 -11.50 -4.26 -10.35
N GLY A 118 -10.52 -5.11 -9.97
CA GLY A 118 -9.59 -4.83 -8.89
C GLY A 118 -8.76 -3.57 -9.15
N ILE A 119 -8.20 -3.48 -10.36
CA ILE A 119 -7.38 -2.34 -10.77
C ILE A 119 -8.21 -1.07 -10.91
N ASP A 120 -9.42 -1.15 -11.46
CA ASP A 120 -10.33 -0.02 -11.56
C ASP A 120 -10.79 0.51 -10.19
N ALA A 121 -11.05 -0.39 -9.24
CA ALA A 121 -11.37 0.00 -7.87
C ALA A 121 -10.19 0.76 -7.22
N ALA A 122 -8.95 0.28 -7.42
CA ALA A 122 -7.74 0.96 -6.96
C ALA A 122 -7.55 2.30 -7.66
N ALA A 123 -7.75 2.37 -8.97
CA ALA A 123 -7.62 3.60 -9.76
C ALA A 123 -8.58 4.69 -9.26
N ARG A 124 -9.85 4.33 -9.00
CA ARG A 124 -10.85 5.26 -8.43
C ARG A 124 -10.45 5.73 -7.03
N LEU A 125 -9.94 4.83 -6.18
CA LEU A 125 -9.50 5.18 -4.83
C LEU A 125 -8.32 6.14 -4.89
N LEU A 126 -7.26 5.80 -5.62
CA LEU A 126 -6.05 6.60 -5.74
C LEU A 126 -6.33 7.97 -6.37
N ALA A 127 -7.19 8.04 -7.40
CA ALA A 127 -7.60 9.30 -8.02
C ALA A 127 -8.36 10.21 -7.05
N ARG A 128 -9.18 9.65 -6.17
CA ARG A 128 -9.86 10.41 -5.12
C ARG A 128 -8.87 10.95 -4.09
N GLU A 129 -7.93 10.14 -3.65
CA GLU A 129 -6.90 10.56 -2.69
C GLU A 129 -5.93 11.58 -3.30
N ALA A 130 -5.61 11.48 -4.59
CA ALA A 130 -4.81 12.49 -5.30
C ALA A 130 -5.48 13.88 -5.29
N ARG A 131 -6.80 13.93 -5.42
CA ARG A 131 -7.55 15.20 -5.33
C ARG A 131 -7.62 15.74 -3.91
N ARG A 132 -7.70 14.84 -2.92
CA ARG A 132 -7.83 15.22 -1.50
C ARG A 132 -6.49 15.68 -0.91
N GLU A 133 -5.41 14.98 -1.22
CA GLU A 133 -4.07 15.23 -0.72
C GLU A 133 -3.04 15.08 -1.85
N PRO A 134 -2.84 16.11 -2.68
CA PRO A 134 -1.97 16.04 -3.87
C PRO A 134 -0.51 15.68 -3.54
N ASP A 135 -0.01 16.14 -2.40
CA ASP A 135 1.39 15.95 -1.96
C ASP A 135 1.65 14.58 -1.34
N LYS A 136 0.60 13.75 -1.16
CA LYS A 136 0.74 12.39 -0.62
C LYS A 136 1.23 11.46 -1.70
N GLN A 137 2.28 10.69 -1.44
CA GLN A 137 2.75 9.63 -2.32
C GLN A 137 1.75 8.46 -2.34
N ARG A 138 1.47 7.91 -3.51
CA ARG A 138 0.49 6.84 -3.73
C ARG A 138 1.17 5.63 -4.35
N TRP A 139 1.25 4.58 -3.55
CA TRP A 139 1.79 3.29 -3.94
C TRP A 139 0.66 2.33 -4.27
N LEU A 140 0.77 1.64 -5.38
CA LEU A 140 -0.11 0.53 -5.75
C LEU A 140 0.68 -0.77 -5.69
N TRP A 141 0.23 -1.70 -4.86
CA TRP A 141 0.77 -3.04 -4.72
C TRP A 141 -0.23 -4.04 -5.28
N VAL A 142 0.14 -4.78 -6.30
CA VAL A 142 -0.71 -5.82 -6.89
C VAL A 142 -0.14 -7.17 -6.51
N LEU A 143 -0.89 -7.97 -5.76
CA LEU A 143 -0.52 -9.29 -5.29
C LEU A 143 -1.35 -10.32 -6.05
N SER A 144 -0.77 -11.00 -7.04
CA SER A 144 -1.47 -11.95 -7.91
C SER A 144 -0.48 -12.96 -8.51
N ASP A 145 -0.96 -14.13 -8.91
CA ASP A 145 -0.19 -15.07 -9.73
C ASP A 145 -0.23 -14.72 -11.25
N GLY A 146 -0.86 -13.59 -11.58
CA GLY A 146 -0.94 -13.08 -12.95
C GLY A 146 -1.80 -13.91 -13.90
N ARG A 147 -2.54 -14.91 -13.42
CA ARG A 147 -3.36 -15.80 -14.27
C ARG A 147 -4.66 -15.14 -14.72
N THR A 148 -4.52 -14.02 -15.41
CA THR A 148 -5.64 -13.28 -16.01
C THR A 148 -5.46 -13.13 -17.50
N ARG A 149 -6.55 -12.97 -18.25
CA ARG A 149 -6.53 -12.60 -19.68
C ARG A 149 -6.63 -11.10 -19.88
N GLU A 150 -6.99 -10.38 -18.84
CA GLU A 150 -7.22 -8.95 -18.87
C GLU A 150 -5.90 -8.15 -18.81
N MET A 151 -5.89 -7.00 -19.44
CA MET A 151 -4.76 -6.06 -19.42
C MET A 151 -5.32 -4.64 -19.22
N PRO A 152 -5.77 -4.32 -18.01
CA PRO A 152 -6.28 -2.98 -17.73
C PRO A 152 -5.15 -1.94 -17.83
N ALA A 153 -5.52 -0.69 -18.05
CA ALA A 153 -4.58 0.41 -18.06
C ALA A 153 -3.97 0.65 -16.66
N ARG A 154 -2.71 1.06 -16.63
CA ARG A 154 -2.02 1.48 -15.39
C ARG A 154 -2.80 2.62 -14.72
N PRO A 155 -3.10 2.55 -13.42
CA PRO A 155 -3.74 3.64 -12.68
C PRO A 155 -2.88 4.91 -12.69
N LYS A 156 -3.37 5.96 -13.36
CA LYS A 156 -2.62 7.24 -13.56
C LYS A 156 -2.27 7.96 -12.26
N ALA A 157 -3.09 7.77 -11.22
CA ALA A 157 -2.87 8.40 -9.92
C ALA A 157 -1.94 7.63 -8.99
N ALA A 158 -1.39 6.48 -9.43
CA ALA A 158 -0.34 5.77 -8.71
C ALA A 158 1.01 6.37 -9.07
N ASP A 159 1.72 6.90 -8.09
CA ASP A 159 3.09 7.41 -8.28
C ASP A 159 4.06 6.25 -8.47
N HIS A 160 3.89 5.20 -7.67
CA HIS A 160 4.66 3.95 -7.72
C HIS A 160 3.74 2.75 -7.87
N VAL A 161 4.17 1.78 -8.67
CA VAL A 161 3.43 0.51 -8.87
C VAL A 161 4.40 -0.65 -8.70
N VAL A 162 4.03 -1.60 -7.86
CA VAL A 162 4.77 -2.84 -7.62
C VAL A 162 3.86 -4.01 -7.89
N PHE A 163 4.28 -4.91 -8.76
CA PHE A 163 3.60 -6.18 -9.01
C PHE A 163 4.35 -7.28 -8.24
N VAL A 164 3.69 -7.87 -7.26
CA VAL A 164 4.19 -9.01 -6.48
C VAL A 164 3.64 -10.28 -7.10
N ASP A 165 4.53 -11.03 -7.73
CA ASP A 165 4.18 -12.23 -8.49
C ASP A 165 4.25 -13.47 -7.61
N PHE A 166 3.13 -14.18 -7.54
CA PHE A 166 2.96 -15.44 -6.82
C PHE A 166 2.97 -16.66 -7.75
N ASP A 167 3.35 -16.52 -9.05
CA ASP A 167 3.48 -17.65 -9.94
C ASP A 167 4.76 -18.45 -9.66
N ASP A 168 4.60 -19.50 -8.87
CA ASP A 168 5.64 -20.47 -8.46
C ASP A 168 5.65 -21.73 -9.34
N ALA A 169 4.86 -21.77 -10.42
CA ALA A 169 4.76 -22.92 -11.27
C ALA A 169 6.09 -23.22 -12.00
N ALA A 170 6.41 -24.52 -12.16
CA ALA A 170 7.60 -24.96 -12.90
C ALA A 170 7.63 -24.42 -14.34
N VAL A 171 6.45 -24.21 -14.94
CA VAL A 171 6.26 -23.51 -16.21
C VAL A 171 5.57 -22.19 -15.91
N ARG A 172 6.35 -21.13 -15.75
CA ARG A 172 5.84 -19.79 -15.48
C ARG A 172 5.16 -19.21 -16.72
N VAL A 173 3.95 -18.71 -16.56
CA VAL A 173 3.24 -18.00 -17.64
C VAL A 173 3.87 -16.61 -17.86
N ALA A 174 4.70 -16.14 -16.93
CA ALA A 174 5.38 -14.83 -16.94
C ALA A 174 4.44 -13.62 -17.19
N ARG A 175 3.15 -13.80 -16.92
CA ARG A 175 2.16 -12.77 -17.23
C ARG A 175 2.21 -11.60 -16.26
N GLY A 176 2.52 -11.87 -14.98
CA GLY A 176 2.79 -10.82 -13.99
C GLY A 176 3.93 -9.91 -14.42
N ALA A 177 5.03 -10.49 -14.89
CA ALA A 177 6.17 -9.74 -15.44
C ALA A 177 5.77 -8.91 -16.68
N ARG A 178 4.91 -9.47 -17.56
CA ARG A 178 4.41 -8.74 -18.73
C ARG A 178 3.50 -7.57 -18.36
N ILE A 179 2.60 -7.73 -17.40
CA ILE A 179 1.75 -6.65 -16.88
C ILE A 179 2.63 -5.55 -16.28
N ALA A 180 3.61 -5.93 -15.47
CA ALA A 180 4.55 -4.99 -14.86
C ALA A 180 5.35 -4.21 -15.92
N ALA A 181 5.85 -4.88 -16.95
CA ALA A 181 6.58 -4.24 -18.04
C ALA A 181 5.69 -3.25 -18.83
N GLU A 182 4.44 -3.62 -19.14
CA GLU A 182 3.49 -2.76 -19.83
C GLU A 182 3.17 -1.49 -19.03
N TRP A 183 3.12 -1.62 -17.70
CA TRP A 183 2.85 -0.50 -16.81
C TRP A 183 4.09 0.31 -16.42
N GLY A 184 5.30 -0.11 -16.79
CA GLY A 184 6.54 0.44 -16.27
C GLY A 184 6.59 0.31 -14.74
N ALA A 185 6.08 -0.81 -14.21
CA ALA A 185 6.00 -1.11 -12.79
C ALA A 185 7.21 -1.93 -12.35
N GLU A 186 7.53 -1.85 -11.07
CA GLU A 186 8.47 -2.76 -10.44
C GLU A 186 7.85 -4.17 -10.35
N TRP A 187 8.64 -5.19 -10.72
CA TRP A 187 8.21 -6.57 -10.62
C TRP A 187 9.09 -7.32 -9.63
N VAL A 188 8.47 -7.98 -8.67
CA VAL A 188 9.14 -8.76 -7.63
C VAL A 188 8.42 -10.09 -7.42
N THR A 189 9.16 -11.15 -7.09
CA THR A 189 8.53 -12.41 -6.67
C THR A 189 8.23 -12.40 -5.18
N ALA A 190 7.20 -13.16 -4.78
CA ALA A 190 6.81 -13.26 -3.37
C ALA A 190 7.96 -13.77 -2.48
N GLU A 191 8.82 -14.64 -3.01
CA GLU A 191 9.98 -15.20 -2.30
C GLU A 191 11.01 -14.12 -1.93
N ILE A 192 11.28 -13.18 -2.82
CA ILE A 192 12.22 -12.08 -2.56
C ILE A 192 11.70 -11.20 -1.43
N LEU A 193 10.41 -10.87 -1.42
CA LEU A 193 9.83 -10.05 -0.36
C LEU A 193 9.80 -10.76 0.99
N SER A 194 9.51 -12.05 1.01
CA SER A 194 9.50 -12.82 2.27
C SER A 194 10.89 -12.93 2.90
N SER A 195 11.94 -13.06 2.09
CA SER A 195 13.33 -13.09 2.59
C SER A 195 13.80 -11.75 3.15
N THR A 196 13.32 -10.64 2.61
CA THR A 196 13.71 -9.28 3.06
C THR A 196 13.03 -8.91 4.39
N CYS A 197 11.80 -9.38 4.63
CA CYS A 197 11.10 -9.16 5.90
C CYS A 197 11.75 -9.91 7.09
N THR A 198 12.44 -11.02 6.83
CA THR A 198 13.06 -11.83 7.90
C THR A 198 14.39 -11.24 8.40
N THR A 199 15.02 -10.35 7.66
CA THR A 199 16.36 -9.80 7.98
C THR A 199 16.29 -8.50 8.82
N SER A 200 15.10 -7.98 9.11
CA SER A 200 14.91 -6.72 9.87
C SER A 200 14.37 -6.93 11.29
N ILE A 201 14.64 -8.11 11.91
CA ILE A 201 14.34 -8.39 13.34
C ILE A 201 15.64 -8.42 14.12
#